data_9e48a3bcc223233bacea7c9a2a15b785
#
_entry.id   9e48a3bcc223233bacea7c9a2a15b785
#
_cell.length_a   1.000
_cell.length_b   1.000
_cell.length_c   1.000
_cell.angle_alpha   90.00
_cell.angle_beta   90.00
_cell.angle_gamma   90.00
#
_symmetry.space_group_name_H-M   'P 1'
#
loop_
_entity.id
_entity.type
_entity.pdbx_description
1 polymer ?
#
loop_
_entity_poly.entity_id
_entity_poly.type
_entity_poly.pdbx_seq_one_letter_code
_entity_poly.pdbx_strand_id
1 'polypeptide(L)'
;MKKYIAILVSLFVLIFGSYSIHNTFLLNDYLETSSSQKVDILIESGDTGTQIAEKLYKSGVIKASKVFYKLAINEKRSNSISPGIHEIDLKISAKAALDQLLDPKRNRGVFGFIEGLRKNEIFDMLKKSNLVSGNLSASVKPDKMYKTSNLEGFLFPAQYSFAPGTSTDTAVNQMIQRFNLAAKTSKIDQGFNGFSPFELVTIASIIQAEGDPQDFTKIARVIYNRLKIKMPLQMNTTVEYAANLRGKIRLPYKQLEVNSRYNTYKYQGLPIGPIGNPGQEALNASVNPESGDWIYFITVKPQDTRFTNSYSQFNIWANEFRNNEKAGLFK
;
A
#
# COMPACT_ATOMS: atom_id res chain seq x y z
N MET A 1 -61.57 14.58 -33.31
CA MET A 1 -60.69 13.57 -33.98
C MET A 1 -59.19 13.89 -33.89
N LYS A 2 -58.71 15.05 -34.32
CA LYS A 2 -57.24 15.38 -34.32
C LYS A 2 -56.57 15.25 -32.92
N LYS A 3 -57.22 15.60 -31.80
CA LYS A 3 -56.64 15.46 -30.44
C LYS A 3 -56.46 13.99 -30.02
N TYR A 4 -57.39 13.11 -30.37
CA TYR A 4 -57.30 11.69 -30.01
C TYR A 4 -56.23 10.95 -30.84
N ILE A 5 -56.01 11.36 -32.10
CA ILE A 5 -54.95 10.83 -32.95
C ILE A 5 -53.58 11.23 -32.38
N ALA A 6 -53.41 12.48 -31.90
CA ALA A 6 -52.15 12.94 -31.28
C ALA A 6 -51.81 12.16 -30.00
N ILE A 7 -52.81 11.89 -29.17
CA ILE A 7 -52.63 11.09 -27.92
C ILE A 7 -52.25 9.63 -28.25
N LEU A 8 -52.91 9.01 -29.24
CA LEU A 8 -52.58 7.65 -29.69
C LEU A 8 -51.15 7.55 -30.28
N VAL A 9 -50.70 8.55 -31.04
CA VAL A 9 -49.36 8.59 -31.59
C VAL A 9 -48.33 8.80 -30.47
N SER A 10 -48.58 9.67 -29.49
CA SER A 10 -47.70 9.86 -28.34
C SER A 10 -47.60 8.58 -27.49
N LEU A 11 -48.71 7.87 -27.27
CA LEU A 11 -48.68 6.61 -26.52
C LEU A 11 -47.90 5.52 -27.28
N PHE A 12 -48.06 5.45 -28.60
CA PHE A 12 -47.32 4.52 -29.45
C PHE A 12 -45.84 4.78 -29.46
N VAL A 13 -45.41 6.06 -29.52
CA VAL A 13 -43.99 6.47 -29.43
C VAL A 13 -43.38 6.16 -28.06
N LEU A 14 -44.16 6.36 -26.98
CA LEU A 14 -43.72 6.00 -25.62
C LEU A 14 -43.59 4.50 -25.42
N ILE A 15 -44.58 3.73 -25.89
CA ILE A 15 -44.58 2.25 -25.78
C ILE A 15 -43.48 1.65 -26.67
N PHE A 16 -43.36 2.13 -27.92
CA PHE A 16 -42.35 1.63 -28.84
C PHE A 16 -40.95 2.07 -28.43
N GLY A 17 -40.81 3.30 -27.90
CA GLY A 17 -39.57 3.79 -27.34
C GLY A 17 -39.15 3.01 -26.09
N SER A 18 -40.08 2.74 -25.16
CA SER A 18 -39.79 1.94 -23.97
C SER A 18 -39.51 0.47 -24.32
N TYR A 19 -40.23 -0.11 -25.29
CA TYR A 19 -40.01 -1.46 -25.81
C TYR A 19 -38.64 -1.56 -26.52
N SER A 20 -38.28 -0.58 -27.34
CA SER A 20 -37.00 -0.53 -28.02
C SER A 20 -35.82 -0.37 -27.03
N ILE A 21 -35.98 0.46 -26.00
CA ILE A 21 -34.98 0.63 -24.90
C ILE A 21 -34.92 -0.69 -24.09
N HIS A 22 -36.04 -1.26 -23.74
CA HIS A 22 -36.12 -2.54 -23.01
C HIS A 22 -35.45 -3.67 -23.79
N ASN A 23 -35.77 -3.81 -25.07
CA ASN A 23 -35.15 -4.82 -25.95
C ASN A 23 -33.66 -4.61 -26.21
N THR A 24 -33.21 -3.36 -26.30
CA THR A 24 -31.78 -3.07 -26.54
C THR A 24 -30.91 -3.29 -25.30
N PHE A 25 -31.46 -3.14 -24.12
CA PHE A 25 -30.72 -3.24 -22.86
C PHE A 25 -30.94 -4.56 -22.10
N LEU A 26 -32.17 -5.11 -22.05
CA LEU A 26 -32.47 -6.32 -21.28
C LEU A 26 -32.32 -7.61 -22.07
N LEU A 27 -32.58 -7.60 -23.39
CA LEU A 27 -32.44 -8.80 -24.23
C LEU A 27 -30.98 -9.12 -24.60
N ASN A 28 -30.05 -8.19 -24.39
CA ASN A 28 -28.60 -8.38 -24.65
C ASN A 28 -27.79 -8.66 -23.38
N ASP A 29 -28.42 -8.96 -22.26
CA ASP A 29 -27.74 -9.41 -21.06
C ASP A 29 -28.22 -10.81 -20.65
N TYR A 30 -27.40 -11.53 -19.88
CA TYR A 30 -27.86 -12.75 -19.22
C TYR A 30 -28.72 -12.39 -18.01
N LEU A 31 -29.73 -13.21 -17.73
CA LEU A 31 -30.41 -13.18 -16.43
C LEU A 31 -29.38 -13.65 -15.36
N GLU A 32 -29.54 -13.18 -14.13
CA GLU A 32 -28.66 -13.60 -13.01
C GLU A 32 -28.87 -15.12 -12.77
N THR A 33 -28.08 -15.91 -13.47
CA THR A 33 -27.99 -17.36 -13.24
C THR A 33 -26.54 -17.68 -12.97
N SER A 34 -26.22 -18.20 -11.82
CA SER A 34 -24.88 -18.72 -11.54
C SER A 34 -24.66 -19.97 -12.41
N SER A 35 -23.75 -19.86 -13.36
CA SER A 35 -23.20 -21.04 -14.03
C SER A 35 -22.25 -21.75 -13.08
N SER A 36 -22.28 -23.09 -13.04
CA SER A 36 -21.26 -23.87 -12.32
C SER A 36 -19.88 -23.83 -13.02
N GLN A 37 -19.83 -23.30 -14.25
CA GLN A 37 -18.59 -23.18 -15.03
C GLN A 37 -17.95 -21.82 -14.81
N LYS A 38 -16.65 -21.82 -14.59
CA LYS A 38 -15.82 -20.63 -14.36
C LYS A 38 -14.73 -20.52 -15.40
N VAL A 39 -14.28 -19.32 -15.63
CA VAL A 39 -13.16 -19.01 -16.53
C VAL A 39 -12.24 -17.99 -15.88
N ASP A 40 -10.94 -18.12 -16.17
CA ASP A 40 -9.95 -17.16 -15.79
C ASP A 40 -9.87 -16.01 -16.79
N ILE A 41 -10.09 -14.80 -16.30
CA ILE A 41 -9.98 -13.56 -17.09
C ILE A 41 -8.75 -12.80 -16.64
N LEU A 42 -7.77 -12.68 -17.53
CA LEU A 42 -6.58 -11.85 -17.28
C LEU A 42 -6.90 -10.38 -17.56
N ILE A 43 -6.87 -9.57 -16.51
CA ILE A 43 -6.89 -8.10 -16.61
C ILE A 43 -5.45 -7.61 -16.47
N GLU A 44 -4.95 -6.96 -17.51
CA GLU A 44 -3.59 -6.41 -17.54
C GLU A 44 -3.55 -4.99 -16.96
N SER A 45 -2.38 -4.58 -16.48
CA SER A 45 -2.20 -3.21 -16.01
C SER A 45 -2.33 -2.23 -17.20
N GLY A 46 -3.30 -1.30 -17.10
CA GLY A 46 -3.60 -0.35 -18.17
C GLY A 46 -4.73 -0.77 -19.11
N ASP A 47 -5.35 -1.95 -18.89
CA ASP A 47 -6.56 -2.32 -19.63
C ASP A 47 -7.65 -1.26 -19.46
N THR A 48 -8.17 -0.78 -20.56
CA THR A 48 -9.32 0.13 -20.57
C THR A 48 -10.62 -0.62 -20.29
N GLY A 49 -11.65 0.08 -19.82
CA GLY A 49 -12.97 -0.53 -19.61
C GLY A 49 -13.53 -1.20 -20.85
N THR A 50 -13.20 -0.71 -22.05
CA THR A 50 -13.57 -1.34 -23.33
C THR A 50 -12.84 -2.67 -23.53
N GLN A 51 -11.55 -2.71 -23.26
CA GLN A 51 -10.75 -3.95 -23.38
C GLN A 51 -11.22 -5.01 -22.38
N ILE A 52 -11.51 -4.62 -21.14
CA ILE A 52 -12.09 -5.52 -20.13
C ILE A 52 -13.44 -6.09 -20.62
N ALA A 53 -14.34 -5.25 -21.11
CA ALA A 53 -15.62 -5.66 -21.64
C ALA A 53 -15.50 -6.66 -22.80
N GLU A 54 -14.53 -6.43 -23.71
CA GLU A 54 -14.25 -7.35 -24.82
C GLU A 54 -13.65 -8.68 -24.35
N LYS A 55 -12.77 -8.68 -23.35
CA LYS A 55 -12.22 -9.91 -22.74
C LYS A 55 -13.35 -10.75 -22.14
N LEU A 56 -14.26 -10.15 -21.38
CA LEU A 56 -15.42 -10.83 -20.78
C LEU A 56 -16.38 -11.40 -21.85
N TYR A 57 -16.64 -10.65 -22.90
CA TYR A 57 -17.49 -11.08 -24.00
C TYR A 57 -16.88 -12.27 -24.77
N LYS A 58 -15.62 -12.15 -25.18
CA LYS A 58 -14.91 -13.22 -25.92
C LYS A 58 -14.78 -14.50 -25.12
N SER A 59 -14.69 -14.41 -23.79
CA SER A 59 -14.61 -15.56 -22.90
C SER A 59 -15.99 -16.15 -22.54
N GLY A 60 -17.10 -15.60 -23.06
CA GLY A 60 -18.45 -16.11 -22.83
C GLY A 60 -19.01 -15.81 -21.42
N VAL A 61 -18.41 -14.88 -20.68
CA VAL A 61 -18.89 -14.42 -19.38
C VAL A 61 -20.16 -13.60 -19.53
N ILE A 62 -20.14 -12.61 -20.41
CA ILE A 62 -21.27 -11.71 -20.68
C ILE A 62 -21.77 -11.85 -22.11
N LYS A 63 -23.01 -11.44 -22.34
CA LYS A 63 -23.68 -11.53 -23.65
C LYS A 63 -23.32 -10.39 -24.60
N ALA A 64 -22.96 -9.20 -24.06
CA ALA A 64 -22.59 -8.04 -24.88
C ALA A 64 -21.62 -7.11 -24.15
N SER A 65 -20.48 -6.80 -24.79
CA SER A 65 -19.44 -5.90 -24.24
C SER A 65 -19.96 -4.50 -23.95
N LYS A 66 -20.83 -3.95 -24.83
CA LYS A 66 -21.42 -2.61 -24.66
C LYS A 66 -22.27 -2.47 -23.40
N VAL A 67 -22.99 -3.53 -22.99
CA VAL A 67 -23.84 -3.52 -21.79
C VAL A 67 -22.96 -3.40 -20.55
N PHE A 68 -21.92 -4.22 -20.45
CA PHE A 68 -20.95 -4.16 -19.35
C PHE A 68 -20.24 -2.80 -19.26
N TYR A 69 -19.74 -2.31 -20.40
CA TYR A 69 -19.03 -1.03 -20.45
C TYR A 69 -19.88 0.14 -19.94
N LYS A 70 -21.12 0.26 -20.43
CA LYS A 70 -22.05 1.30 -19.98
C LYS A 70 -22.39 1.17 -18.48
N LEU A 71 -22.61 -0.04 -18.00
CA LEU A 71 -22.88 -0.30 -16.57
C LEU A 71 -21.69 0.14 -15.72
N ALA A 72 -20.49 -0.30 -16.06
CA ALA A 72 -19.27 -0.02 -15.29
C ALA A 72 -18.97 1.47 -15.20
N ILE A 73 -19.26 2.25 -16.25
CA ILE A 73 -19.12 3.72 -16.25
C ILE A 73 -20.23 4.36 -15.38
N ASN A 74 -21.49 3.95 -15.58
CA ASN A 74 -22.62 4.53 -14.84
C ASN A 74 -22.49 4.35 -13.33
N GLU A 75 -22.00 3.20 -12.89
CA GLU A 75 -21.74 2.91 -11.49
C GLU A 75 -20.44 3.53 -10.97
N LYS A 76 -19.63 4.18 -11.83
CA LYS A 76 -18.30 4.76 -11.51
C LYS A 76 -17.32 3.77 -10.87
N ARG A 77 -17.51 2.48 -11.12
CA ARG A 77 -16.74 1.38 -10.51
C ARG A 77 -15.67 0.79 -11.45
N SER A 78 -15.64 1.20 -12.72
CA SER A 78 -14.67 0.68 -13.71
C SER A 78 -13.22 0.87 -13.31
N ASN A 79 -12.91 1.98 -12.62
CA ASN A 79 -11.55 2.29 -12.16
C ASN A 79 -11.11 1.48 -10.93
N SER A 80 -12.01 0.74 -10.31
CA SER A 80 -11.74 -0.10 -9.14
C SER A 80 -11.42 -1.54 -9.52
N ILE A 81 -11.50 -1.91 -10.80
CA ILE A 81 -11.09 -3.24 -11.27
C ILE A 81 -9.57 -3.31 -11.24
N SER A 82 -9.03 -4.17 -10.39
CA SER A 82 -7.59 -4.36 -10.27
C SER A 82 -7.07 -5.31 -11.35
N PRO A 83 -5.86 -5.11 -11.87
CA PRO A 83 -5.19 -6.09 -12.71
C PRO A 83 -5.02 -7.43 -11.98
N GLY A 84 -4.92 -8.53 -12.72
CA GLY A 84 -4.75 -9.87 -12.19
C GLY A 84 -5.55 -10.93 -12.92
N ILE A 85 -5.57 -12.14 -12.38
CA ILE A 85 -6.38 -13.25 -12.90
C ILE A 85 -7.66 -13.34 -12.07
N HIS A 86 -8.78 -12.98 -12.68
CA HIS A 86 -10.08 -13.04 -12.05
C HIS A 86 -10.81 -14.34 -12.45
N GLU A 87 -11.20 -15.13 -11.45
CA GLU A 87 -12.05 -16.30 -11.66
C GLU A 87 -13.52 -15.86 -11.73
N ILE A 88 -14.10 -15.90 -12.94
CA ILE A 88 -15.42 -15.35 -13.23
C ILE A 88 -16.35 -16.48 -13.72
N ASP A 89 -17.60 -16.49 -13.24
CA ASP A 89 -18.61 -17.43 -13.69
C ASP A 89 -19.04 -17.12 -15.13
N LEU A 90 -19.29 -18.16 -15.93
CA LEU A 90 -19.75 -17.99 -17.32
C LEU A 90 -21.25 -17.65 -17.37
N LYS A 91 -21.66 -16.94 -18.44
CA LYS A 91 -23.06 -16.64 -18.77
C LYS A 91 -23.82 -15.94 -17.64
N ILE A 92 -23.19 -14.93 -17.05
CA ILE A 92 -23.76 -14.09 -15.99
C ILE A 92 -24.11 -12.69 -16.52
N SER A 93 -24.95 -11.96 -15.77
CA SER A 93 -25.27 -10.57 -16.10
C SER A 93 -24.02 -9.66 -16.04
N ALA A 94 -24.08 -8.56 -16.79
CA ALA A 94 -23.01 -7.55 -16.74
C ALA A 94 -22.75 -7.03 -15.31
N LYS A 95 -23.82 -6.91 -14.51
CA LYS A 95 -23.72 -6.50 -13.11
C LYS A 95 -23.00 -7.55 -12.27
N ALA A 96 -23.38 -8.81 -12.38
CA ALA A 96 -22.73 -9.91 -11.66
C ALA A 96 -21.26 -10.03 -12.08
N ALA A 97 -20.93 -9.85 -13.36
CA ALA A 97 -19.56 -9.84 -13.85
C ALA A 97 -18.73 -8.69 -13.23
N LEU A 98 -19.29 -7.48 -13.12
CA LEU A 98 -18.63 -6.35 -12.47
C LEU A 98 -18.42 -6.62 -10.96
N ASP A 99 -19.43 -7.13 -10.28
CA ASP A 99 -19.32 -7.46 -8.86
C ASP A 99 -18.26 -8.54 -8.60
N GLN A 100 -18.16 -9.55 -9.49
CA GLN A 100 -17.14 -10.60 -9.40
C GLN A 100 -15.72 -10.09 -9.73
N LEU A 101 -15.57 -9.17 -10.68
CA LEU A 101 -14.28 -8.51 -10.95
C LEU A 101 -13.77 -7.65 -9.79
N LEU A 102 -14.68 -7.15 -8.96
CA LEU A 102 -14.38 -6.32 -7.80
C LEU A 102 -14.21 -7.14 -6.51
N ASP A 103 -14.53 -8.43 -6.52
CA ASP A 103 -14.31 -9.32 -5.39
C ASP A 103 -12.84 -9.73 -5.29
N PRO A 104 -12.10 -9.26 -4.26
CA PRO A 104 -10.67 -9.59 -4.10
C PRO A 104 -10.41 -11.08 -3.93
N LYS A 105 -11.41 -11.88 -3.48
CA LYS A 105 -11.27 -13.33 -3.32
C LYS A 105 -11.22 -14.06 -4.65
N ARG A 106 -11.70 -13.43 -5.72
CA ARG A 106 -11.70 -13.98 -7.08
C ARG A 106 -10.48 -13.57 -7.89
N ASN A 107 -9.63 -12.67 -7.39
CA ASN A 107 -8.38 -12.28 -8.04
C ASN A 107 -7.22 -13.10 -7.48
N ARG A 108 -6.69 -14.02 -8.27
CA ARG A 108 -5.62 -14.95 -7.89
C ARG A 108 -4.20 -14.39 -8.07
N GLY A 109 -4.06 -13.26 -8.73
CA GLY A 109 -2.76 -12.63 -9.02
C GLY A 109 -2.35 -11.58 -7.99
N VAL A 110 -3.01 -11.49 -6.83
CA VAL A 110 -2.77 -10.42 -5.85
C VAL A 110 -1.62 -10.79 -4.91
N PHE A 111 -0.65 -9.90 -4.82
CA PHE A 111 0.42 -9.91 -3.84
C PHE A 111 0.35 -8.62 -3.03
N GLY A 112 0.35 -8.71 -1.73
CA GLY A 112 0.31 -7.53 -0.86
C GLY A 112 1.17 -7.69 0.36
N PHE A 113 1.66 -6.57 0.87
CA PHE A 113 2.40 -6.51 2.13
C PHE A 113 2.15 -5.18 2.83
N ILE A 114 2.36 -5.21 4.15
CA ILE A 114 2.13 -4.07 5.04
C ILE A 114 3.40 -3.22 5.19
N GLU A 115 3.21 -2.03 5.75
CA GLU A 115 4.26 -1.08 6.06
C GLU A 115 5.29 -1.66 7.05
N GLY A 116 6.51 -1.15 6.97
CA GLY A 116 7.60 -1.49 7.88
C GLY A 116 8.28 -2.83 7.62
N LEU A 117 7.81 -3.66 6.68
CA LEU A 117 8.52 -4.88 6.31
C LEU A 117 9.88 -4.56 5.69
N ARG A 118 10.87 -5.43 5.99
CA ARG A 118 12.21 -5.36 5.39
C ARG A 118 12.20 -5.99 4.00
N LYS A 119 13.10 -5.55 3.14
CA LYS A 119 13.21 -6.09 1.77
C LYS A 119 13.31 -7.60 1.72
N ASN A 120 14.07 -8.22 2.63
CA ASN A 120 14.25 -9.68 2.64
C ASN A 120 12.93 -10.39 2.97
N GLU A 121 12.14 -9.85 3.91
CA GLU A 121 10.82 -10.37 4.26
C GLU A 121 9.87 -10.29 3.04
N ILE A 122 9.89 -9.16 2.33
CA ILE A 122 9.08 -8.97 1.11
C ILE A 122 9.51 -9.96 0.02
N PHE A 123 10.82 -10.16 -0.19
CA PHE A 123 11.32 -11.13 -1.18
C PHE A 123 10.98 -12.57 -0.82
N ASP A 124 11.04 -12.93 0.46
CA ASP A 124 10.62 -14.25 0.92
C ASP A 124 9.11 -14.47 0.70
N MET A 125 8.28 -13.46 0.98
CA MET A 125 6.84 -13.50 0.69
C MET A 125 6.59 -13.62 -0.82
N LEU A 126 7.28 -12.82 -1.64
CA LEU A 126 7.14 -12.82 -3.10
C LEU A 126 7.52 -14.17 -3.68
N LYS A 127 8.61 -14.77 -3.22
CA LYS A 127 9.05 -16.12 -3.62
C LYS A 127 8.02 -17.19 -3.22
N LYS A 128 7.49 -17.13 -1.99
CA LYS A 128 6.48 -18.07 -1.50
C LYS A 128 5.14 -17.96 -2.22
N SER A 129 4.83 -16.79 -2.78
CA SER A 129 3.56 -16.56 -3.49
C SER A 129 3.46 -17.33 -4.81
N ASN A 130 4.59 -17.74 -5.40
CA ASN A 130 4.68 -18.34 -6.75
C ASN A 130 4.04 -17.49 -7.87
N LEU A 131 3.83 -16.19 -7.63
CA LEU A 131 3.23 -15.29 -8.62
C LEU A 131 4.22 -14.72 -9.62
N VAL A 132 5.50 -14.80 -9.30
CA VAL A 132 6.57 -14.27 -10.14
C VAL A 132 7.66 -15.33 -10.37
N SER A 133 8.45 -15.16 -11.42
CA SER A 133 9.50 -16.09 -11.79
C SER A 133 10.84 -15.38 -12.09
N GLY A 134 11.91 -16.15 -12.05
CA GLY A 134 13.27 -15.66 -12.29
C GLY A 134 13.92 -14.99 -11.08
N ASN A 135 15.20 -14.71 -11.19
CA ASN A 135 15.99 -14.04 -10.17
C ASN A 135 15.97 -12.53 -10.38
N LEU A 136 16.09 -11.79 -9.27
CA LEU A 136 16.21 -10.35 -9.32
C LEU A 136 17.54 -9.93 -9.96
N SER A 137 17.47 -9.11 -10.99
CA SER A 137 18.64 -8.57 -11.68
C SER A 137 19.30 -7.43 -10.89
N ALA A 138 20.61 -7.32 -10.96
CA ALA A 138 21.36 -6.20 -10.38
C ALA A 138 21.06 -4.83 -11.04
N SER A 139 20.38 -4.83 -12.19
CA SER A 139 19.92 -3.60 -12.86
C SER A 139 18.71 -2.96 -12.17
N VAL A 140 17.93 -3.74 -11.40
CA VAL A 140 16.78 -3.24 -10.64
C VAL A 140 17.29 -2.52 -9.40
N LYS A 141 17.08 -1.21 -9.34
CA LYS A 141 17.56 -0.33 -8.27
C LYS A 141 16.65 0.90 -8.12
N PRO A 142 16.68 1.58 -6.97
CA PRO A 142 15.99 2.84 -6.77
C PRO A 142 16.44 3.91 -7.78
N ASP A 143 15.67 5.00 -7.90
CA ASP A 143 16.05 6.13 -8.75
C ASP A 143 17.46 6.65 -8.37
N LYS A 144 18.21 7.10 -9.39
CA LYS A 144 19.57 7.59 -9.25
C LYS A 144 19.73 8.75 -8.25
N MET A 145 18.66 9.51 -7.97
CA MET A 145 18.68 10.60 -6.99
C MET A 145 19.02 10.12 -5.57
N TYR A 146 18.65 8.87 -5.23
CA TYR A 146 18.91 8.27 -3.92
C TYR A 146 20.35 7.76 -3.76
N LYS A 147 21.14 7.70 -4.83
CA LYS A 147 22.57 7.31 -4.84
C LYS A 147 22.82 5.97 -4.14
N THR A 148 21.90 5.01 -4.27
CA THR A 148 22.01 3.67 -3.68
C THR A 148 21.55 2.61 -4.66
N SER A 149 22.07 1.39 -4.51
CA SER A 149 21.55 0.18 -5.15
C SER A 149 20.77 -0.71 -4.17
N ASN A 150 20.73 -0.36 -2.88
CA ASN A 150 19.97 -1.10 -1.89
C ASN A 150 18.48 -0.79 -2.01
N LEU A 151 17.65 -1.82 -2.11
CA LEU A 151 16.19 -1.71 -2.24
C LEU A 151 15.48 -1.51 -0.89
N GLU A 152 16.20 -1.55 0.24
CA GLU A 152 15.60 -1.29 1.54
C GLU A 152 15.06 0.15 1.63
N GLY A 153 13.77 0.27 1.96
CA GLY A 153 13.07 1.54 2.01
C GLY A 153 12.37 1.96 0.70
N PHE A 154 12.58 1.21 -0.39
CA PHE A 154 12.11 1.57 -1.73
C PHE A 154 11.06 0.63 -2.33
N LEU A 155 10.64 -0.39 -1.58
CA LEU A 155 9.56 -1.29 -1.96
C LEU A 155 8.28 -0.80 -1.28
N PHE A 156 7.41 -0.10 -2.02
CA PHE A 156 6.24 0.54 -1.40
C PHE A 156 5.21 -0.48 -0.93
N PRO A 157 4.73 -0.41 0.33
CA PRO A 157 3.69 -1.30 0.84
C PRO A 157 2.35 -1.02 0.15
N ALA A 158 1.81 -2.03 -0.53
CA ALA A 158 0.54 -1.96 -1.24
C ALA A 158 0.08 -3.35 -1.68
N GLN A 159 -1.09 -3.41 -2.27
CA GLN A 159 -1.51 -4.54 -3.08
C GLN A 159 -1.05 -4.37 -4.52
N TYR A 160 -0.48 -5.43 -5.08
CA TYR A 160 0.00 -5.55 -6.45
C TYR A 160 -0.73 -6.70 -7.13
N SER A 161 -0.91 -6.60 -8.42
CA SER A 161 -1.49 -7.68 -9.22
C SER A 161 -0.50 -8.08 -10.29
N PHE A 162 -0.15 -9.36 -10.31
CA PHE A 162 0.82 -9.90 -11.24
C PHE A 162 0.14 -10.86 -12.22
N ALA A 163 0.30 -10.60 -13.51
CA ALA A 163 -0.11 -11.51 -14.56
C ALA A 163 0.77 -12.77 -14.57
N PRO A 164 0.26 -13.93 -15.07
CA PRO A 164 1.06 -15.11 -15.25
C PRO A 164 2.33 -14.83 -16.07
N GLY A 165 3.46 -15.35 -15.61
CA GLY A 165 4.74 -15.11 -16.28
C GLY A 165 5.42 -13.78 -15.94
N THR A 166 4.87 -12.98 -15.01
CA THR A 166 5.54 -11.79 -14.51
C THR A 166 6.91 -12.14 -13.96
N SER A 167 7.95 -11.44 -14.42
CA SER A 167 9.30 -11.61 -13.88
C SER A 167 9.46 -10.93 -12.51
N THR A 168 10.38 -11.43 -11.69
CA THR A 168 10.74 -10.79 -10.41
C THR A 168 11.18 -9.34 -10.62
N ASP A 169 11.92 -9.05 -11.69
CA ASP A 169 12.33 -7.68 -12.03
C ASP A 169 11.13 -6.76 -12.29
N THR A 170 10.14 -7.24 -13.03
CA THR A 170 8.92 -6.48 -13.33
C THR A 170 8.13 -6.19 -12.05
N ALA A 171 7.95 -7.19 -11.19
CA ALA A 171 7.24 -7.02 -9.93
C ALA A 171 7.93 -6.02 -9.00
N VAL A 172 9.25 -6.15 -8.83
CA VAL A 172 10.04 -5.23 -7.98
C VAL A 172 10.05 -3.81 -8.55
N ASN A 173 10.17 -3.66 -9.88
CA ASN A 173 10.07 -2.35 -10.52
C ASN A 173 8.71 -1.69 -10.31
N GLN A 174 7.60 -2.44 -10.29
CA GLN A 174 6.28 -1.88 -9.94
C GLN A 174 6.25 -1.36 -8.49
N MET A 175 6.88 -2.05 -7.55
CA MET A 175 6.98 -1.60 -6.15
C MET A 175 7.80 -0.31 -6.05
N ILE A 176 8.93 -0.20 -6.78
CA ILE A 176 9.76 1.00 -6.85
C ILE A 176 9.00 2.17 -7.52
N GLN A 177 8.29 1.93 -8.61
CA GLN A 177 7.48 2.96 -9.27
C GLN A 177 6.41 3.51 -8.33
N ARG A 178 5.76 2.63 -7.56
CA ARG A 178 4.76 3.05 -6.56
C ARG A 178 5.40 3.86 -5.43
N PHE A 179 6.61 3.47 -5.00
CA PHE A 179 7.40 4.26 -4.07
C PHE A 179 7.71 5.66 -4.64
N ASN A 180 8.14 5.76 -5.90
CA ASN A 180 8.46 7.06 -6.52
C ASN A 180 7.22 7.98 -6.58
N LEU A 181 6.03 7.44 -6.82
CA LEU A 181 4.78 8.21 -6.76
C LEU A 181 4.50 8.69 -5.32
N ALA A 182 4.67 7.84 -4.33
CA ALA A 182 4.49 8.17 -2.92
C ALA A 182 5.50 9.23 -2.46
N ALA A 183 6.77 9.10 -2.84
CA ALA A 183 7.83 10.05 -2.56
C ALA A 183 7.56 11.43 -3.17
N LYS A 184 7.04 11.47 -4.39
CA LYS A 184 6.61 12.72 -5.05
C LYS A 184 5.41 13.35 -4.34
N THR A 185 4.44 12.55 -3.92
CA THR A 185 3.26 13.03 -3.18
C THR A 185 3.64 13.67 -1.85
N SER A 186 4.58 13.07 -1.12
CA SER A 186 5.12 13.62 0.13
C SER A 186 6.21 14.68 -0.06
N LYS A 187 6.66 14.92 -1.29
CA LYS A 187 7.75 15.86 -1.64
C LYS A 187 9.13 15.48 -1.07
N ILE A 188 9.33 14.22 -0.69
CA ILE A 188 10.63 13.72 -0.24
C ILE A 188 11.71 13.90 -1.32
N ASP A 189 11.33 13.73 -2.59
CA ASP A 189 12.19 13.90 -3.77
C ASP A 189 12.84 15.30 -3.87
N GLN A 190 12.30 16.28 -3.17
CA GLN A 190 12.82 17.66 -3.13
C GLN A 190 13.84 17.91 -2.00
N GLY A 191 13.98 16.96 -1.06
CA GLY A 191 14.71 17.19 0.17
C GLY A 191 13.93 18.06 1.17
N PHE A 192 14.39 18.09 2.42
CA PHE A 192 13.76 18.90 3.48
C PHE A 192 14.79 19.24 4.57
N ASN A 193 14.83 20.51 5.02
CA ASN A 193 15.71 20.98 6.11
C ASN A 193 17.18 20.55 5.97
N GLY A 194 17.71 20.54 4.75
CA GLY A 194 19.09 20.15 4.45
C GLY A 194 19.33 18.64 4.35
N PHE A 195 18.31 17.81 4.57
CA PHE A 195 18.37 16.37 4.36
C PHE A 195 18.07 16.01 2.91
N SER A 196 18.87 15.11 2.37
CA SER A 196 18.69 14.54 1.03
C SER A 196 17.46 13.61 0.97
N PRO A 197 16.93 13.32 -0.24
CA PRO A 197 15.87 12.34 -0.40
C PRO A 197 16.16 10.99 0.26
N PHE A 198 17.39 10.49 0.18
CA PHE A 198 17.78 9.23 0.81
C PHE A 198 17.72 9.27 2.33
N GLU A 199 18.19 10.36 2.93
CA GLU A 199 18.12 10.57 4.38
C GLU A 199 16.67 10.70 4.86
N LEU A 200 15.79 11.32 4.07
CA LEU A 200 14.37 11.41 4.40
C LEU A 200 13.66 10.04 4.35
N VAL A 201 14.01 9.17 3.39
CA VAL A 201 13.54 7.78 3.39
C VAL A 201 14.05 7.02 4.63
N THR A 202 15.29 7.28 5.02
CA THR A 202 15.86 6.69 6.24
C THR A 202 15.10 7.15 7.47
N ILE A 203 14.82 8.45 7.61
CA ILE A 203 14.00 9.01 8.70
C ILE A 203 12.60 8.39 8.69
N ALA A 204 11.94 8.34 7.52
CA ALA A 204 10.61 7.75 7.39
C ALA A 204 10.58 6.27 7.82
N SER A 205 11.61 5.50 7.48
CA SER A 205 11.71 4.10 7.89
C SER A 205 11.85 3.91 9.41
N ILE A 206 12.52 4.86 10.08
CA ILE A 206 12.63 4.88 11.54
C ILE A 206 11.26 5.25 12.15
N ILE A 207 10.62 6.33 11.65
CA ILE A 207 9.28 6.75 12.10
C ILE A 207 8.30 5.58 12.02
N GLN A 208 8.26 4.89 10.87
CA GLN A 208 7.40 3.73 10.65
C GLN A 208 7.63 2.60 11.65
N ALA A 209 8.87 2.43 12.09
CA ALA A 209 9.24 1.34 13.00
C ALA A 209 9.05 1.68 14.49
N GLU A 210 9.01 2.97 14.85
CA GLU A 210 9.01 3.44 16.25
C GLU A 210 7.62 3.74 16.82
N GLY A 211 6.58 3.87 16.01
CA GLY A 211 5.28 4.24 16.56
C GLY A 211 4.09 3.96 15.66
N ASP A 212 2.93 4.37 16.17
CA ASP A 212 1.66 4.34 15.46
C ASP A 212 1.49 5.61 14.58
N PRO A 213 0.68 5.57 13.50
CA PRO A 213 0.51 6.69 12.58
C PRO A 213 0.16 8.03 13.24
N GLN A 214 -0.63 8.02 14.31
CA GLN A 214 -1.00 9.20 15.07
C GLN A 214 0.18 9.94 15.73
N ASP A 215 1.30 9.24 15.95
CA ASP A 215 2.48 9.77 16.63
C ASP A 215 3.63 10.11 15.66
N PHE A 216 3.49 9.76 14.37
CA PHE A 216 4.56 9.88 13.38
C PHE A 216 5.15 11.29 13.27
N THR A 217 4.31 12.33 13.27
CA THR A 217 4.79 13.73 13.17
C THR A 217 5.57 14.18 14.40
N LYS A 218 5.20 13.67 15.59
CA LYS A 218 5.90 13.93 16.85
C LYS A 218 7.22 13.15 16.93
N ILE A 219 7.22 11.87 16.50
CA ILE A 219 8.44 11.07 16.41
C ILE A 219 9.43 11.72 15.43
N ALA A 220 8.95 12.18 14.27
CA ALA A 220 9.76 12.94 13.33
C ALA A 220 10.39 14.16 14.02
N ARG A 221 9.62 14.92 14.81
CA ARG A 221 10.12 16.07 15.56
C ARG A 221 11.21 15.68 16.53
N VAL A 222 11.08 14.61 17.29
CA VAL A 222 12.12 14.13 18.21
C VAL A 222 13.39 13.78 17.44
N ILE A 223 13.28 13.08 16.31
CA ILE A 223 14.44 12.75 15.46
C ILE A 223 15.18 14.04 15.04
N TYR A 224 14.46 15.01 14.48
CA TYR A 224 15.07 16.29 14.07
C TYR A 224 15.69 17.07 15.23
N ASN A 225 15.03 17.12 16.37
CA ASN A 225 15.56 17.81 17.54
C ASN A 225 16.86 17.15 18.05
N ARG A 226 16.91 15.82 18.14
CA ARG A 226 18.12 15.09 18.52
C ARG A 226 19.26 15.31 17.51
N LEU A 227 18.97 15.24 16.20
CA LEU A 227 19.96 15.50 15.16
C LEU A 227 20.53 16.93 15.26
N LYS A 228 19.66 17.92 15.48
CA LYS A 228 20.05 19.34 15.64
C LYS A 228 21.03 19.57 16.79
N ILE A 229 20.80 18.93 17.92
CA ILE A 229 21.69 19.05 19.11
C ILE A 229 22.79 17.99 19.16
N LYS A 230 22.98 17.23 18.07
CA LYS A 230 23.96 16.14 17.98
C LYS A 230 23.80 15.06 19.06
N MET A 231 22.58 14.83 19.54
CA MET A 231 22.24 13.75 20.43
C MET A 231 22.10 12.44 19.64
N PRO A 232 22.65 11.29 20.12
CA PRO A 232 22.41 10.01 19.49
C PRO A 232 20.91 9.71 19.40
N LEU A 233 20.45 9.08 18.31
CA LEU A 233 19.03 8.79 18.13
C LEU A 233 18.53 7.72 19.09
N GLN A 234 19.35 6.74 19.45
CA GLN A 234 19.04 5.68 20.44
C GLN A 234 17.69 5.00 20.17
N MET A 235 17.46 4.63 18.91
CA MET A 235 16.23 3.94 18.47
C MET A 235 16.47 2.43 18.49
N ASN A 236 15.70 1.68 19.30
CA ASN A 236 15.82 0.23 19.43
C ASN A 236 15.67 -0.48 18.09
N THR A 237 14.74 -0.01 17.28
CA THR A 237 14.43 -0.58 15.96
C THR A 237 15.62 -0.59 14.99
N THR A 238 16.53 0.39 15.11
CA THR A 238 17.76 0.44 14.34
C THR A 238 18.75 -0.65 14.77
N VAL A 239 18.80 -0.98 16.04
CA VAL A 239 19.61 -2.08 16.58
C VAL A 239 18.99 -3.42 16.21
N GLU A 240 17.66 -3.55 16.30
CA GLU A 240 16.95 -4.74 15.84
C GLU A 240 17.24 -5.03 14.36
N TYR A 241 17.24 -3.99 13.51
CA TYR A 241 17.60 -4.14 12.12
C TYR A 241 19.05 -4.62 11.96
N ALA A 242 19.99 -3.98 12.68
CA ALA A 242 21.41 -4.34 12.65
C ALA A 242 21.68 -5.78 13.10
N ALA A 243 20.93 -6.27 14.08
CA ALA A 243 21.05 -7.60 14.65
C ALA A 243 20.15 -8.65 13.96
N ASN A 244 19.42 -8.26 12.91
CA ASN A 244 18.39 -9.07 12.24
C ASN A 244 17.35 -9.66 13.20
N LEU A 245 16.88 -8.84 14.14
CA LEU A 245 15.84 -9.17 15.11
C LEU A 245 14.53 -8.46 14.74
N ARG A 246 13.41 -8.91 15.32
CA ARG A 246 12.09 -8.30 15.16
C ARG A 246 11.29 -8.33 16.46
N GLY A 247 10.58 -7.22 16.72
CA GLY A 247 9.51 -7.15 17.73
C GLY A 247 9.99 -7.41 19.16
N LYS A 248 11.20 -7.01 19.51
CA LYS A 248 11.69 -7.13 20.87
C LYS A 248 11.32 -5.88 21.66
N ILE A 249 10.43 -6.02 22.66
CA ILE A 249 10.06 -4.93 23.56
C ILE A 249 11.30 -4.40 24.31
N ARG A 250 12.23 -5.29 24.62
CA ARG A 250 13.54 -4.94 25.22
C ARG A 250 14.67 -5.65 24.50
N LEU A 251 15.70 -4.89 24.20
CA LEU A 251 16.97 -5.43 23.73
C LEU A 251 17.89 -5.72 24.92
N PRO A 252 18.48 -6.92 25.00
CA PRO A 252 19.55 -7.18 25.95
C PRO A 252 20.73 -6.24 25.72
N TYR A 253 21.40 -5.81 26.79
CA TYR A 253 22.55 -4.88 26.70
C TYR A 253 23.60 -5.30 25.67
N LYS A 254 23.89 -6.60 25.58
CA LYS A 254 24.81 -7.16 24.58
C LYS A 254 24.43 -6.81 23.13
N GLN A 255 23.15 -6.67 22.84
CA GLN A 255 22.68 -6.31 21.50
C GLN A 255 22.83 -4.81 21.22
N LEU A 256 22.75 -3.95 22.25
CA LEU A 256 23.02 -2.51 22.10
C LEU A 256 24.48 -2.22 21.73
N GLU A 257 25.38 -3.19 21.90
CA GLU A 257 26.81 -3.05 21.57
C GLU A 257 27.16 -3.53 20.15
N VAL A 258 26.16 -3.98 19.35
CA VAL A 258 26.42 -4.44 17.99
C VAL A 258 27.20 -3.40 17.19
N ASN A 259 28.32 -3.83 16.59
CA ASN A 259 29.16 -2.95 15.80
C ASN A 259 28.61 -2.83 14.36
N SER A 260 27.63 -1.98 14.18
CA SER A 260 26.97 -1.73 12.90
C SER A 260 26.69 -0.24 12.75
N ARG A 261 26.87 0.30 11.55
CA ARG A 261 26.49 1.69 11.21
C ARG A 261 24.99 1.95 11.27
N TYR A 262 24.20 0.91 11.47
CA TYR A 262 22.77 1.04 11.80
C TYR A 262 22.52 1.28 13.28
N ASN A 263 23.48 1.01 14.17
CA ASN A 263 23.30 1.15 15.62
C ASN A 263 23.37 2.62 16.06
N THR A 264 22.23 3.25 16.26
CA THR A 264 22.09 4.66 16.66
C THR A 264 22.33 4.91 18.15
N TYR A 265 22.65 3.90 18.94
CA TYR A 265 23.22 4.05 20.30
C TYR A 265 24.72 4.29 20.23
N LYS A 266 25.40 3.65 19.29
CA LYS A 266 26.86 3.66 19.16
C LYS A 266 27.34 4.75 18.20
N TYR A 267 26.58 5.01 17.13
CA TYR A 267 26.94 5.98 16.11
C TYR A 267 25.94 7.14 16.10
N GLN A 268 26.48 8.36 16.19
CA GLN A 268 25.72 9.59 16.16
C GLN A 268 25.18 9.86 14.74
N GLY A 269 24.05 10.55 14.65
CA GLY A 269 23.40 10.89 13.38
C GLY A 269 22.45 9.81 12.88
N LEU A 270 22.10 9.88 11.60
CA LEU A 270 21.28 8.87 10.94
C LEU A 270 22.06 7.57 10.71
N PRO A 271 21.39 6.41 10.74
CA PRO A 271 22.00 5.18 10.25
C PRO A 271 22.33 5.30 8.75
N ILE A 272 23.13 4.36 8.23
CA ILE A 272 23.63 4.40 6.84
C ILE A 272 22.54 4.20 5.78
N GLY A 273 21.31 3.91 6.17
CA GLY A 273 20.18 3.74 5.27
C GLY A 273 18.90 3.29 5.98
N PRO A 274 17.82 3.10 5.22
CA PRO A 274 16.54 2.68 5.75
C PRO A 274 16.59 1.32 6.45
N ILE A 275 15.69 1.11 7.43
CA ILE A 275 15.59 -0.10 8.25
C ILE A 275 14.30 -0.91 7.96
N GLY A 276 13.56 -0.53 6.95
CA GLY A 276 12.31 -1.13 6.48
C GLY A 276 11.64 -0.25 5.44
N ASN A 277 10.53 -0.70 4.91
CA ASN A 277 9.81 -0.02 3.84
C ASN A 277 8.65 0.81 4.41
N PRO A 278 8.75 2.16 4.41
CA PRO A 278 7.74 3.02 5.01
C PRO A 278 6.49 3.15 4.14
N GLY A 279 5.34 3.36 4.78
CA GLY A 279 4.09 3.76 4.13
C GLY A 279 4.00 5.26 3.88
N GLN A 280 2.91 5.70 3.22
CA GLN A 280 2.69 7.09 2.83
C GLN A 280 2.70 8.04 4.03
N GLU A 281 2.12 7.64 5.15
CA GLU A 281 2.02 8.50 6.35
C GLU A 281 3.38 8.76 6.99
N ALA A 282 4.25 7.74 7.06
CA ALA A 282 5.61 7.92 7.55
C ALA A 282 6.47 8.77 6.61
N LEU A 283 6.30 8.61 5.27
CA LEU A 283 6.92 9.48 4.28
C LEU A 283 6.46 10.94 4.47
N ASN A 284 5.16 11.18 4.63
CA ASN A 284 4.62 12.52 4.87
C ASN A 284 5.15 13.13 6.17
N ALA A 285 5.20 12.35 7.25
CA ALA A 285 5.68 12.81 8.55
C ALA A 285 7.16 13.21 8.52
N SER A 286 7.98 12.54 7.71
CA SER A 286 9.41 12.87 7.58
C SER A 286 9.67 14.28 7.06
N VAL A 287 8.74 14.87 6.29
CA VAL A 287 8.84 16.24 5.76
C VAL A 287 7.87 17.22 6.42
N ASN A 288 7.01 16.75 7.33
CA ASN A 288 6.04 17.56 8.06
C ASN A 288 6.07 17.26 9.56
N PRO A 289 7.23 17.42 10.23
CA PRO A 289 7.33 17.19 11.67
C PRO A 289 6.47 18.20 12.43
N GLU A 290 5.73 17.75 13.44
CA GLU A 290 4.94 18.61 14.32
C GLU A 290 5.84 19.63 15.03
N SER A 291 5.32 20.79 15.36
CA SER A 291 6.07 21.80 16.14
C SER A 291 6.19 21.36 17.60
N GLY A 292 7.41 21.42 18.15
CA GLY A 292 7.67 21.04 19.54
C GLY A 292 9.18 20.98 19.84
N ASP A 293 9.50 20.89 21.11
CA ASP A 293 10.88 20.85 21.63
C ASP A 293 11.26 19.49 22.20
N TRP A 294 10.42 18.47 22.02
CA TRP A 294 10.61 17.13 22.55
C TRP A 294 11.90 16.46 22.05
N ILE A 295 12.61 15.82 22.95
CA ILE A 295 13.77 14.99 22.67
C ILE A 295 13.65 13.57 23.25
N TYR A 296 12.61 13.32 24.00
CA TYR A 296 12.28 11.99 24.56
C TYR A 296 10.85 11.63 24.23
N PHE A 297 10.60 10.34 23.97
CA PHE A 297 9.26 9.77 23.92
C PHE A 297 9.28 8.34 24.44
N ILE A 298 8.15 7.86 24.90
CA ILE A 298 7.95 6.49 25.36
C ILE A 298 6.47 6.13 25.29
N THR A 299 6.17 4.94 24.78
CA THR A 299 4.84 4.36 24.81
C THR A 299 4.64 3.65 26.13
N VAL A 300 3.89 4.24 27.05
CA VAL A 300 3.70 3.72 28.41
C VAL A 300 2.69 2.58 28.49
N LYS A 301 1.75 2.52 27.56
CA LYS A 301 0.81 1.42 27.29
C LYS A 301 0.38 1.47 25.82
N PRO A 302 -0.23 0.44 25.25
CA PRO A 302 -0.73 0.47 23.87
C PRO A 302 -1.53 1.74 23.60
N GLN A 303 -1.21 2.46 22.51
CA GLN A 303 -1.84 3.72 22.06
C GLN A 303 -1.62 4.93 23.00
N ASP A 304 -0.73 4.88 23.98
CA ASP A 304 -0.38 6.02 24.84
C ASP A 304 1.12 6.30 24.76
N THR A 305 1.52 7.03 23.72
CA THR A 305 2.88 7.52 23.53
C THR A 305 2.98 8.96 24.02
N ARG A 306 3.93 9.22 24.91
CA ARG A 306 4.14 10.53 25.56
C ARG A 306 5.47 11.12 25.15
N PHE A 307 5.50 12.43 24.99
CA PHE A 307 6.63 13.21 24.47
C PHE A 307 7.04 14.30 25.47
N THR A 308 8.35 14.51 25.67
CA THR A 308 8.88 15.54 26.57
C THR A 308 10.30 15.95 26.20
N ASN A 309 10.72 17.11 26.65
CA ASN A 309 12.13 17.55 26.65
C ASN A 309 12.81 17.31 28.00
N SER A 310 12.06 16.92 29.03
CA SER A 310 12.56 16.69 30.39
C SER A 310 12.97 15.23 30.60
N TYR A 311 14.24 15.00 30.90
CA TYR A 311 14.76 13.69 31.28
C TYR A 311 14.12 13.14 32.58
N SER A 312 13.86 14.03 33.55
CA SER A 312 13.15 13.66 34.78
C SER A 312 11.76 13.11 34.51
N GLN A 313 10.99 13.81 33.65
CA GLN A 313 9.66 13.36 33.27
C GLN A 313 9.70 12.04 32.47
N PHE A 314 10.66 11.90 31.57
CA PHE A 314 10.87 10.64 30.86
C PHE A 314 11.11 9.47 31.80
N ASN A 315 11.94 9.66 32.85
CA ASN A 315 12.22 8.60 33.83
C ASN A 315 10.98 8.18 34.62
N ILE A 316 10.07 9.11 34.95
CA ILE A 316 8.78 8.80 35.57
C ILE A 316 7.98 7.88 34.64
N TRP A 317 7.84 8.21 33.38
CA TRP A 317 7.13 7.41 32.39
C TRP A 317 7.83 6.08 32.09
N ALA A 318 9.15 6.03 32.11
CA ALA A 318 9.90 4.79 31.98
C ALA A 318 9.68 3.83 33.14
N ASN A 319 9.42 4.33 34.36
CA ASN A 319 8.98 3.50 35.49
C ASN A 319 7.55 2.99 35.27
N GLU A 320 6.64 3.84 34.85
CA GLU A 320 5.27 3.46 34.51
C GLU A 320 5.25 2.36 33.42
N PHE A 321 6.01 2.55 32.31
CA PHE A 321 6.19 1.54 31.27
C PHE A 321 6.62 0.19 31.85
N ARG A 322 7.66 0.17 32.70
CA ARG A 322 8.14 -1.07 33.34
C ARG A 322 7.08 -1.78 34.20
N ASN A 323 6.23 -1.02 34.87
CA ASN A 323 5.14 -1.57 35.67
C ASN A 323 4.04 -2.14 34.78
N ASN A 324 3.66 -1.43 33.72
CA ASN A 324 2.67 -1.86 32.74
C ASN A 324 3.12 -3.09 31.96
N GLU A 325 4.41 -3.16 31.60
CA GLU A 325 4.99 -4.35 30.96
C GLU A 325 4.94 -5.57 31.87
N LYS A 326 5.32 -5.43 33.18
CA LYS A 326 5.22 -6.50 34.17
C LYS A 326 3.76 -6.94 34.39
N ALA A 327 2.82 -6.03 34.31
CA ALA A 327 1.39 -6.32 34.38
C ALA A 327 0.82 -6.96 33.07
N GLY A 328 1.63 -7.10 32.04
CA GLY A 328 1.25 -7.78 30.78
C GLY A 328 0.44 -6.94 29.80
N LEU A 329 0.44 -5.62 29.91
CA LEU A 329 -0.31 -4.73 29.01
C LEU A 329 0.23 -4.71 27.56
N PHE A 330 1.43 -5.22 27.31
CA PHE A 330 2.06 -5.29 25.98
C PHE A 330 2.08 -6.72 25.40
N LYS A 331 1.20 -7.61 25.89
CA LYS A 331 1.07 -8.99 25.39
C LYS A 331 0.05 -9.10 24.26
#